data_f331fd853ece1bcdc98fc10939aa8f3e
#
_entry.id   f331fd853ece1bcdc98fc10939aa8f3e
#
_cell.length_a   1.000
_cell.length_b   1.000
_cell.length_c   1.000
_cell.angle_alpha   90.00
_cell.angle_beta   90.00
_cell.angle_gamma   90.00
#
_symmetry.space_group_name_H-M   'P 1'
#
loop_
_entity.id
_entity.type
_entity.pdbx_description
1 polymer ?
#
loop_
_entity_poly.entity_id
_entity_poly.type
_entity_poly.pdbx_seq_one_letter_code
_entity_poly.pdbx_strand_id
1 'polypeptide(L)'
;MSDRPRLSDHLKKVAPAVRPTVQAARRTVKADAPRAEEVAYESSPPRSKSMLWRIVRYTVDGTPVAGIGVFPTYAYLFFLRGAELEDSSGLLEGSGAKMRAIRLRTPADAERPAVKRIVRKAFKLVVDES
;
A
#
# COMPACT_ATOMS: atom_id res chain seq x y z
N MET A 1 -3.57 4.79 -27.86
CA MET A 1 -3.78 5.42 -26.56
C MET A 1 -4.22 4.37 -25.54
N SER A 2 -3.63 4.41 -24.38
CA SER A 2 -3.99 3.49 -23.33
C SER A 2 -5.19 4.05 -22.55
N ASP A 3 -6.25 3.26 -22.37
CA ASP A 3 -7.40 3.62 -21.54
C ASP A 3 -7.16 3.31 -20.06
N ARG A 4 -5.92 2.90 -19.72
CA ARG A 4 -5.58 2.58 -18.34
C ARG A 4 -5.59 3.84 -17.47
N PRO A 5 -6.22 3.79 -16.29
CA PRO A 5 -6.18 4.92 -15.37
C PRO A 5 -4.74 5.17 -14.92
N ARG A 6 -4.42 6.44 -14.74
CA ARG A 6 -3.14 6.85 -14.16
C ARG A 6 -3.31 7.02 -12.66
N LEU A 7 -2.25 6.77 -11.91
CA LEU A 7 -2.28 6.97 -10.47
C LEU A 7 -2.68 8.41 -10.12
N SER A 8 -2.22 9.39 -10.89
CA SER A 8 -2.60 10.79 -10.69
C SER A 8 -4.11 11.01 -10.80
N ASP A 9 -4.80 10.25 -11.66
CA ASP A 9 -6.25 10.34 -11.79
C ASP A 9 -6.94 9.76 -10.56
N HIS A 10 -6.44 8.64 -10.03
CA HIS A 10 -6.95 8.07 -8.78
C HIS A 10 -6.76 9.04 -7.61
N LEU A 11 -5.57 9.64 -7.50
CA LEU A 11 -5.26 10.55 -6.41
C LEU A 11 -6.20 11.75 -6.36
N LYS A 12 -6.66 12.24 -7.52
CA LYS A 12 -7.63 13.34 -7.58
C LYS A 12 -8.98 12.96 -6.98
N LYS A 13 -9.32 11.67 -7.01
CA LYS A 13 -10.59 11.15 -6.50
C LYS A 13 -10.52 10.68 -5.06
N VAL A 14 -9.31 10.57 -4.48
CA VAL A 14 -9.13 10.26 -3.07
C VAL A 14 -9.61 11.47 -2.24
N ALA A 15 -10.30 11.21 -1.13
CA ALA A 15 -10.76 12.26 -0.23
C ALA A 15 -9.58 13.17 0.17
N PRO A 16 -9.74 14.51 0.10
CA PRO A 16 -8.63 15.43 0.38
C PRO A 16 -7.96 15.21 1.73
N ALA A 17 -8.72 14.81 2.74
CA ALA A 17 -8.17 14.53 4.08
C ALA A 17 -7.25 13.31 4.10
N VAL A 18 -7.41 12.38 3.15
CA VAL A 18 -6.63 11.13 3.10
C VAL A 18 -5.42 11.24 2.15
N ARG A 19 -5.45 12.17 1.21
CA ARG A 19 -4.36 12.33 0.23
C ARG A 19 -2.98 12.49 0.85
N PRO A 20 -2.77 13.33 1.88
CA PRO A 20 -1.44 13.46 2.49
C PRO A 20 -0.92 12.12 3.05
N THR A 21 -1.81 11.31 3.63
CA THR A 21 -1.46 9.99 4.14
C THR A 21 -1.04 9.06 3.01
N VAL A 22 -1.77 9.05 1.91
CA VAL A 22 -1.42 8.25 0.73
C VAL A 22 -0.05 8.68 0.17
N GLN A 23 0.18 9.98 0.07
CA GLN A 23 1.45 10.49 -0.44
C GLN A 23 2.62 10.12 0.48
N ALA A 24 2.41 10.16 1.80
CA ALA A 24 3.43 9.74 2.77
C ALA A 24 3.73 8.24 2.63
N ALA A 25 2.71 7.41 2.46
CA ALA A 25 2.87 5.97 2.24
C ALA A 25 3.66 5.69 0.96
N ARG A 26 3.36 6.40 -0.12
CA ARG A 26 4.10 6.29 -1.38
C ARG A 26 5.58 6.63 -1.20
N ARG A 27 5.87 7.72 -0.49
CA ARG A 27 7.27 8.13 -0.22
C ARG A 27 8.00 7.06 0.58
N THR A 28 7.34 6.51 1.58
CA THR A 28 7.94 5.45 2.42
C THR A 28 8.26 4.21 1.59
N VAL A 29 7.32 3.75 0.76
CA VAL A 29 7.58 2.57 -0.07
C VAL A 29 8.72 2.84 -1.06
N LYS A 30 8.71 3.99 -1.71
CA LYS A 30 9.77 4.33 -2.69
C LYS A 30 11.15 4.43 -2.06
N ALA A 31 11.23 4.95 -0.83
CA ALA A 31 12.49 5.09 -0.12
C ALA A 31 13.02 3.76 0.41
N ASP A 32 12.14 2.92 0.95
CA ASP A 32 12.52 1.67 1.60
C ASP A 32 12.47 0.44 0.68
N ALA A 33 11.85 0.58 -0.49
CA ALA A 33 11.80 -0.46 -1.52
C ALA A 33 12.07 0.16 -2.90
N PRO A 34 13.30 0.64 -3.15
CA PRO A 34 13.61 1.39 -4.38
C PRO A 34 13.48 0.57 -5.67
N ARG A 35 13.48 -0.76 -5.57
CA ARG A 35 13.30 -1.64 -6.73
C ARG A 35 11.82 -1.84 -7.10
N ALA A 36 10.90 -1.37 -6.27
CA ALA A 36 9.47 -1.55 -6.52
C ALA A 36 9.00 -0.64 -7.66
N GLU A 37 8.19 -1.21 -8.54
CA GLU A 37 7.47 -0.45 -9.54
C GLU A 37 6.08 -0.09 -8.99
N GLU A 38 5.71 1.17 -9.15
CA GLU A 38 4.41 1.69 -8.70
C GLU A 38 3.43 1.64 -9.86
N VAL A 39 2.35 0.88 -9.71
CA VAL A 39 1.36 0.66 -10.78
C VAL A 39 -0.03 1.00 -10.27
N ALA A 40 -0.77 1.82 -11.03
CA ALA A 40 -2.16 2.11 -10.70
C ALA A 40 -3.04 0.88 -10.91
N TYR A 41 -3.97 0.63 -9.98
CA TYR A 41 -5.01 -0.37 -10.19
C TYR A 41 -6.00 0.10 -11.23
N GLU A 42 -6.47 -0.83 -12.05
CA GLU A 42 -7.53 -0.58 -13.03
C GLU A 42 -8.89 -0.73 -12.36
N SER A 43 -9.20 0.17 -11.46
CA SER A 43 -10.44 0.14 -10.68
C SER A 43 -11.05 1.53 -10.57
N SER A 44 -12.37 1.56 -10.46
CA SER A 44 -13.11 2.80 -10.22
C SER A 44 -13.43 2.94 -8.74
N PRO A 45 -13.65 4.18 -8.25
CA PRO A 45 -14.08 4.38 -6.88
C PRO A 45 -15.34 3.54 -6.57
N PRO A 46 -15.41 2.92 -5.39
CA PRO A 46 -16.56 2.12 -5.03
C PRO A 46 -17.80 2.99 -4.80
N ARG A 47 -18.98 2.39 -4.98
CA ARG A 47 -20.25 3.07 -4.76
C ARG A 47 -20.59 3.22 -3.29
N SER A 48 -19.94 2.45 -2.43
CA SER A 48 -20.19 2.44 -0.97
C SER A 48 -18.94 2.92 -0.23
N LYS A 49 -19.16 3.75 0.79
CA LYS A 49 -18.08 4.23 1.67
C LYS A 49 -17.49 3.14 2.55
N SER A 50 -18.16 2.01 2.65
CA SER A 50 -17.66 0.86 3.43
C SER A 50 -16.74 -0.05 2.63
N MET A 51 -16.54 0.19 1.35
CA MET A 51 -15.69 -0.63 0.49
C MET A 51 -14.31 0.00 0.33
N LEU A 52 -13.28 -0.82 0.51
CA LEU A 52 -11.90 -0.41 0.25
C LEU A 52 -11.69 -0.18 -1.25
N TRP A 53 -11.11 0.95 -1.59
CA TRP A 53 -10.70 1.24 -2.96
C TRP A 53 -9.19 1.07 -3.07
N ARG A 54 -8.74 0.03 -3.79
CA ARG A 54 -7.32 -0.21 -4.05
C ARG A 54 -6.89 0.69 -5.20
N ILE A 55 -5.91 1.55 -4.96
CA ILE A 55 -5.50 2.58 -5.92
C ILE A 55 -4.12 2.34 -6.52
N VAL A 56 -3.20 1.74 -5.76
CA VAL A 56 -1.84 1.50 -6.25
C VAL A 56 -1.34 0.16 -5.76
N ARG A 57 -0.58 -0.52 -6.64
CA ARG A 57 0.15 -1.73 -6.26
C ARG A 57 1.63 -1.53 -6.54
N TYR A 58 2.44 -2.24 -5.80
CA TYR A 58 3.89 -2.26 -5.94
C TYR A 58 4.34 -3.65 -6.35
N THR A 59 5.12 -3.72 -7.43
CA THR A 59 5.61 -4.98 -7.98
C THR A 59 7.12 -4.98 -8.04
N VAL A 60 7.72 -6.17 -7.98
CA VAL A 60 9.14 -6.38 -8.24
C VAL A 60 9.22 -7.43 -9.35
N ASP A 61 9.79 -7.05 -10.49
CA ASP A 61 9.88 -7.91 -11.67
C ASP A 61 8.52 -8.55 -12.03
N GLY A 62 7.46 -7.73 -11.97
CA GLY A 62 6.11 -8.17 -12.28
C GLY A 62 5.38 -8.89 -11.15
N THR A 63 6.06 -9.24 -10.06
CA THR A 63 5.44 -9.92 -8.92
C THR A 63 4.84 -8.89 -7.96
N PRO A 64 3.52 -8.93 -7.71
CA PRO A 64 2.91 -8.03 -6.72
C PRO A 64 3.39 -8.33 -5.31
N VAL A 65 3.75 -7.28 -4.56
CA VAL A 65 4.26 -7.40 -3.19
C VAL A 65 3.38 -6.66 -2.20
N ALA A 66 2.97 -5.44 -2.55
CA ALA A 66 2.25 -4.55 -1.65
C ALA A 66 1.31 -3.65 -2.44
N GLY A 67 0.51 -2.89 -1.73
CA GLY A 67 -0.35 -1.90 -2.35
C GLY A 67 -0.95 -0.93 -1.34
N ILE A 68 -1.63 0.08 -1.85
CA ILE A 68 -2.34 1.06 -1.04
C ILE A 68 -3.80 1.05 -1.43
N GLY A 69 -4.67 0.98 -0.43
CA GLY A 69 -6.10 1.15 -0.60
C GLY A 69 -6.60 2.24 0.34
N VAL A 70 -7.75 2.81 0.03
CA VAL A 70 -8.32 3.91 0.81
C VAL A 70 -9.78 3.67 1.16
N PHE A 71 -10.15 4.14 2.34
CA PHE A 71 -11.51 4.44 2.73
C PHE A 71 -11.64 5.97 2.80
N PRO A 72 -12.84 6.51 2.99
CA PRO A 72 -13.01 7.96 3.03
C PRO A 72 -12.24 8.70 4.12
N THR A 73 -11.84 8.02 5.21
CA THR A 73 -11.20 8.66 6.37
C THR A 73 -9.80 8.16 6.68
N TYR A 74 -9.33 7.10 6.02
CA TYR A 74 -8.00 6.55 6.27
C TYR A 74 -7.55 5.68 5.10
N ALA A 75 -6.26 5.30 5.12
CA ALA A 75 -5.66 4.44 4.11
C ALA A 75 -5.17 3.14 4.73
N TYR A 76 -4.95 2.13 3.88
CA TYR A 76 -4.26 0.90 4.23
C TYR A 76 -3.05 0.72 3.33
N LEU A 77 -1.94 0.34 3.94
CA LEU A 77 -0.78 -0.22 3.23
C LEU A 77 -0.85 -1.73 3.44
N PHE A 78 -1.12 -2.48 2.38
CA PHE A 78 -1.29 -3.92 2.48
C PHE A 78 -0.14 -4.67 1.84
N PHE A 79 0.13 -5.89 2.34
CA PHE A 79 1.21 -6.77 1.90
C PHE A 79 0.62 -8.13 1.57
N LEU A 80 0.87 -8.61 0.35
CA LEU A 80 0.26 -9.85 -0.13
C LEU A 80 0.74 -11.07 0.64
N ARG A 81 2.00 -11.05 1.09
CA ARG A 81 2.58 -12.11 1.91
C ARG A 81 2.79 -11.65 3.36
N GLY A 82 1.94 -10.77 3.83
CA GLY A 82 2.06 -10.18 5.16
C GLY A 82 2.07 -11.19 6.31
N ALA A 83 1.38 -12.32 6.14
CA ALA A 83 1.35 -13.38 7.16
C ALA A 83 2.73 -14.01 7.43
N GLU A 84 3.67 -13.87 6.49
CA GLU A 84 5.04 -14.38 6.64
C GLU A 84 5.97 -13.39 7.34
N LEU A 85 5.49 -12.18 7.62
CA LEU A 85 6.31 -11.13 8.22
C LEU A 85 6.24 -11.19 9.73
N GLU A 86 7.40 -11.11 10.39
CA GLU A 86 7.47 -10.93 11.83
C GLU A 86 7.25 -9.45 12.13
N ASP A 87 6.28 -9.15 12.96
CA ASP A 87 5.96 -7.79 13.35
C ASP A 87 5.84 -7.66 14.85
N SER A 88 6.95 -7.29 15.48
CA SER A 88 6.98 -7.04 16.94
C SER A 88 6.25 -5.75 17.33
N SER A 89 5.96 -4.87 16.36
CA SER A 89 5.25 -3.62 16.62
C SER A 89 3.73 -3.81 16.78
N GLY A 90 3.19 -4.92 16.26
CA GLY A 90 1.75 -5.18 16.28
C GLY A 90 0.94 -4.33 15.30
N LEU A 91 1.59 -3.71 14.31
CA LEU A 91 0.92 -2.87 13.32
C LEU A 91 0.18 -3.63 12.23
N LEU A 92 0.62 -4.86 11.93
CA LEU A 92 -0.01 -5.66 10.89
C LEU A 92 -1.34 -6.23 11.38
N GLU A 93 -2.40 -5.92 10.65
CA GLU A 93 -3.76 -6.37 10.93
C GLU A 93 -4.22 -7.38 9.88
N GLY A 94 -5.08 -8.28 10.27
CA GLY A 94 -5.70 -9.24 9.39
C GLY A 94 -5.64 -10.66 9.94
N SER A 95 -6.51 -11.52 9.42
CA SER A 95 -6.62 -12.93 9.84
C SER A 95 -6.63 -13.89 8.65
N GLY A 96 -6.47 -13.38 7.42
CA GLY A 96 -6.41 -14.21 6.23
C GLY A 96 -5.16 -15.06 6.19
N ALA A 97 -5.13 -16.04 5.30
CA ALA A 97 -4.02 -16.98 5.18
C ALA A 97 -2.70 -16.31 4.74
N LYS A 98 -2.77 -15.23 3.98
CA LYS A 98 -1.57 -14.61 3.38
C LYS A 98 -1.46 -13.11 3.62
N MET A 99 -2.52 -12.35 3.41
CA MET A 99 -2.48 -10.89 3.40
C MET A 99 -2.55 -10.29 4.79
N ARG A 100 -1.76 -9.22 5.01
CA ARG A 100 -1.86 -8.37 6.19
C ARG A 100 -1.79 -6.91 5.74
N ALA A 101 -2.27 -6.01 6.58
CA ALA A 101 -2.31 -4.59 6.25
C ALA A 101 -2.01 -3.73 7.47
N ILE A 102 -1.49 -2.54 7.21
CA ILE A 102 -1.27 -1.51 8.23
C ILE A 102 -2.28 -0.39 7.99
N ARG A 103 -3.05 -0.04 9.01
CA ARG A 103 -3.97 1.08 8.95
C ARG A 103 -3.22 2.39 9.14
N LEU A 104 -3.42 3.33 8.23
CA LEU A 104 -2.76 4.63 8.26
C LEU A 104 -3.82 5.73 8.35
N ARG A 105 -3.85 6.44 9.45
CA ARG A 105 -4.81 7.52 9.70
C ARG A 105 -4.23 8.88 9.40
N THR A 106 -2.91 9.02 9.52
CA THR A 106 -2.18 10.28 9.33
C THR A 106 -0.94 10.04 8.50
N PRO A 107 -0.36 11.10 7.90
CA PRO A 107 0.94 10.96 7.23
C PRO A 107 2.03 10.44 8.16
N ALA A 108 2.02 10.86 9.43
CA ALA A 108 2.99 10.40 10.42
C ALA A 108 2.94 8.88 10.63
N ASP A 109 1.75 8.29 10.56
CA ASP A 109 1.62 6.82 10.66
C ASP A 109 2.42 6.11 9.58
N ALA A 110 2.39 6.63 8.36
CA ALA A 110 3.11 6.05 7.22
C ALA A 110 4.63 6.20 7.34
N GLU A 111 5.09 7.14 8.13
CA GLU A 111 6.51 7.46 8.29
C GLU A 111 7.14 6.84 9.54
N ARG A 112 6.39 6.04 10.29
CA ARG A 112 6.90 5.37 11.50
C ARG A 112 8.03 4.41 11.15
N PRO A 113 9.10 4.36 11.97
CA PRO A 113 10.21 3.41 11.73
C PRO A 113 9.75 1.96 11.60
N ALA A 114 8.73 1.56 12.37
CA ALA A 114 8.19 0.20 12.28
C ALA A 114 7.58 -0.09 10.91
N VAL A 115 6.89 0.89 10.31
CA VAL A 115 6.32 0.75 8.95
C VAL A 115 7.45 0.57 7.93
N LYS A 116 8.49 1.39 8.02
CA LYS A 116 9.65 1.30 7.13
C LYS A 116 10.32 -0.06 7.21
N ARG A 117 10.48 -0.61 8.43
CA ARG A 117 11.04 -1.96 8.63
C ARG A 117 10.18 -3.03 7.97
N ILE A 118 8.85 -2.94 8.13
CA ILE A 118 7.92 -3.90 7.53
C ILE A 118 7.99 -3.84 6.00
N VAL A 119 8.03 -2.64 5.43
CA VAL A 119 8.19 -2.46 3.98
C VAL A 119 9.47 -3.16 3.50
N ARG A 120 10.60 -2.90 4.14
CA ARG A 120 11.87 -3.53 3.76
C ARG A 120 11.79 -5.06 3.83
N LYS A 121 11.20 -5.61 4.90
CA LYS A 121 11.06 -7.06 5.07
C LYS A 121 10.18 -7.67 3.99
N ALA A 122 9.05 -7.02 3.67
CA ALA A 122 8.11 -7.51 2.67
C ALA A 122 8.75 -7.62 1.29
N PHE A 123 9.49 -6.60 0.89
CA PHE A 123 10.15 -6.59 -0.42
C PHE A 123 11.35 -7.53 -0.45
N LYS A 124 12.05 -7.68 0.67
CA LYS A 124 13.16 -8.62 0.79
C LYS A 124 12.73 -10.07 0.53
N LEU A 125 11.56 -10.47 1.01
CA LEU A 125 11.03 -11.81 0.76
C LEU A 125 10.99 -12.13 -0.73
N VAL A 126 10.54 -11.19 -1.54
CA VAL A 126 10.38 -11.40 -2.98
C VAL A 126 11.73 -11.28 -3.70
N VAL A 127 12.54 -10.32 -3.34
CA VAL A 127 13.87 -10.11 -3.95
C VAL A 127 14.78 -11.30 -3.70
N ASP A 128 14.78 -11.84 -2.48
CA ASP A 128 15.65 -12.97 -2.10
C ASP A 128 15.24 -14.29 -2.77
N GLU A 129 13.99 -14.40 -3.24
CA GLU A 129 13.49 -15.59 -3.93
C GLU A 129 13.66 -15.54 -5.46
N SER A 130 14.07 -14.40 -5.98
CA SER A 130 14.22 -14.23 -7.43
C SER A 130 15.55 -14.70 -7.96
#